data_761666c2bc63049c975077d34e43b9e1
#
_entry.id   761666c2bc63049c975077d34e43b9e1
#
_cell.length_a   1.000
_cell.length_b   1.000
_cell.length_c   1.000
_cell.angle_alpha   90.00
_cell.angle_beta   90.00
_cell.angle_gamma   90.00
#
_symmetry.space_group_name_H-M   'P 1'
#
loop_
_entity.id
_entity.type
_entity.pdbx_description
1 polymer ?
#
loop_
_entity_poly.entity_id
_entity_poly.type
_entity_poly.pdbx_seq_one_letter_code
_entity_poly.pdbx_strand_id
1 'polypeptide(L)'
;EHPDYVRARGIIDGVEDFDAAFFGISPREAELTDPQQRIFLELCWECLERGGQVPDRHAVPVGVFAGMYNASYAQRHVAAHPERVEQLGAFQVMLANEKDYIATRVAHKVNLTGPAVSGHPACSTSLVAICQAVEALRNGRCGMALAGGVSITCPPRSGYRYQEGAMLSPDGSTRTFSAQAQGTVFSDGAAVVLLKRLSDALADGNTIHAVIRGVSVNNDGAVKASFTAPSVEGQSAVVEAAIEAAGVDARSISYVEAHGTGTSLGDPIEIA
;
A
#
# COMPACT_ATOMS: atom_id res chain seq x y z
N GLU A 1 19.75 -3.32 -25.88
CA GLU A 1 18.87 -3.84 -24.81
C GLU A 1 19.11 -5.33 -24.62
N HIS A 2 18.89 -5.83 -23.39
CA HIS A 2 19.06 -7.25 -23.09
C HIS A 2 17.93 -8.06 -23.77
N PRO A 3 18.19 -9.25 -24.36
CA PRO A 3 17.16 -10.04 -25.05
C PRO A 3 15.97 -10.39 -24.16
N ASP A 4 16.20 -10.60 -22.86
CA ASP A 4 15.15 -10.92 -21.90
C ASP A 4 14.48 -9.68 -21.27
N TYR A 5 14.66 -8.49 -21.85
CA TYR A 5 14.02 -7.29 -21.32
C TYR A 5 12.59 -7.14 -21.83
N VAL A 6 11.64 -7.19 -20.89
CA VAL A 6 10.21 -7.04 -21.16
C VAL A 6 9.81 -5.58 -20.93
N ARG A 7 9.28 -4.93 -21.96
CA ARG A 7 8.84 -3.53 -21.94
C ARG A 7 7.39 -3.42 -21.49
N ALA A 8 7.12 -3.86 -20.28
CA ALA A 8 5.77 -3.82 -19.71
C ALA A 8 5.81 -3.42 -18.24
N ARG A 9 4.88 -2.57 -17.84
CA ARG A 9 4.58 -2.17 -16.47
C ARG A 9 3.26 -1.41 -16.46
N GLY A 10 2.41 -1.65 -15.45
CA GLY A 10 1.35 -0.69 -15.13
C GLY A 10 1.98 0.57 -14.53
N ILE A 11 1.56 1.72 -15.01
CA ILE A 11 2.06 3.02 -14.55
C ILE A 11 0.91 3.91 -14.13
N ILE A 12 1.20 4.88 -13.26
CA ILE A 12 0.33 6.03 -13.02
C ILE A 12 1.00 7.29 -13.57
N ASP A 13 0.20 8.20 -14.08
CA ASP A 13 0.70 9.48 -14.60
C ASP A 13 0.95 10.47 -13.45
N GLY A 14 1.78 11.50 -13.70
CA GLY A 14 2.02 12.59 -12.77
C GLY A 14 2.84 12.23 -11.54
N VAL A 15 3.62 11.13 -11.56
CA VAL A 15 4.44 10.72 -10.40
C VAL A 15 5.56 11.71 -10.08
N GLU A 16 5.91 12.56 -11.02
CA GLU A 16 6.88 13.64 -10.88
C GLU A 16 6.27 14.90 -10.23
N ASP A 17 4.96 15.08 -10.35
CA ASP A 17 4.25 16.26 -9.86
C ASP A 17 4.05 16.19 -8.35
N PHE A 18 4.14 17.35 -7.70
CA PHE A 18 3.89 17.48 -6.26
C PHE A 18 3.73 18.95 -5.87
N ASP A 19 2.65 19.27 -5.19
CA ASP A 19 2.47 20.61 -4.64
C ASP A 19 3.22 20.79 -3.33
N ALA A 20 4.54 20.92 -3.44
CA ALA A 20 5.43 21.08 -2.30
C ALA A 20 5.11 22.32 -1.43
N ALA A 21 4.73 23.41 -2.08
CA ALA A 21 4.39 24.67 -1.40
C ALA A 21 3.15 24.52 -0.52
N PHE A 22 2.14 23.81 -0.99
CA PHE A 22 0.93 23.53 -0.24
C PHE A 22 1.23 22.82 1.09
N PHE A 23 2.14 21.83 1.06
CA PHE A 23 2.54 21.09 2.26
C PHE A 23 3.68 21.75 3.06
N GLY A 24 4.10 22.97 2.69
CA GLY A 24 5.21 23.66 3.35
C GLY A 24 6.53 22.88 3.25
N ILE A 25 6.76 22.22 2.11
CA ILE A 25 8.00 21.50 1.80
C ILE A 25 8.82 22.35 0.83
N SER A 26 10.10 22.55 1.14
CA SER A 26 10.97 23.34 0.25
C SER A 26 11.20 22.59 -1.08
N PRO A 27 11.43 23.31 -2.20
CA PRO A 27 11.72 22.67 -3.48
C PRO A 27 12.89 21.69 -3.40
N ARG A 28 13.93 22.00 -2.65
CA ARG A 28 15.10 21.13 -2.45
C ARG A 28 14.73 19.82 -1.72
N GLU A 29 13.91 19.91 -0.68
CA GLU A 29 13.42 18.73 0.04
C GLU A 29 12.51 17.90 -0.87
N ALA A 30 11.60 18.55 -1.61
CA ALA A 30 10.70 17.89 -2.54
C ALA A 30 11.43 17.08 -3.61
N GLU A 31 12.49 17.66 -4.20
CA GLU A 31 13.31 16.96 -5.21
C GLU A 31 13.99 15.70 -4.67
N LEU A 32 14.35 15.67 -3.39
CA LEU A 32 15.04 14.54 -2.75
C LEU A 32 14.08 13.59 -2.01
N THR A 33 12.78 13.91 -1.97
CA THR A 33 11.76 13.07 -1.35
C THR A 33 11.27 12.02 -2.33
N ASP A 34 11.22 10.76 -1.90
CA ASP A 34 10.68 9.65 -2.68
C ASP A 34 9.27 9.97 -3.18
N PRO A 35 8.96 9.82 -4.48
CA PRO A 35 7.63 10.05 -5.03
C PRO A 35 6.51 9.32 -4.29
N GLN A 36 6.80 8.15 -3.71
CA GLN A 36 5.83 7.40 -2.92
C GLN A 36 5.37 8.18 -1.69
N GLN A 37 6.30 8.84 -0.98
CA GLN A 37 5.94 9.66 0.19
C GLN A 37 5.15 10.91 -0.21
N ARG A 38 5.45 11.51 -1.38
CA ARG A 38 4.75 12.67 -1.90
C ARG A 38 3.32 12.35 -2.29
N ILE A 39 3.13 11.34 -3.15
CA ILE A 39 1.81 10.89 -3.64
C ILE A 39 0.95 10.40 -2.48
N PHE A 40 1.52 9.64 -1.55
CA PHE A 40 0.74 9.15 -0.42
C PHE A 40 0.26 10.29 0.50
N LEU A 41 1.06 11.34 0.67
CA LEU A 41 0.66 12.54 1.43
C LEU A 41 -0.52 13.26 0.76
N GLU A 42 -0.45 13.48 -0.57
CA GLU A 42 -1.55 14.09 -1.34
C GLU A 42 -2.82 13.26 -1.28
N LEU A 43 -2.72 11.95 -1.45
CA LEU A 43 -3.87 11.05 -1.35
C LEU A 43 -4.50 11.02 0.05
N CYS A 44 -3.70 11.11 1.11
CA CYS A 44 -4.22 11.20 2.46
C CYS A 44 -5.01 12.51 2.68
N TRP A 45 -4.50 13.61 2.16
CA TRP A 45 -5.19 14.89 2.20
C TRP A 45 -6.53 14.82 1.45
N GLU A 46 -6.49 14.39 0.19
CA GLU A 46 -7.68 14.23 -0.65
C GLU A 46 -8.71 13.28 -0.02
N CYS A 47 -8.25 12.19 0.59
CA CYS A 47 -9.11 11.21 1.26
C CYS A 47 -9.86 11.83 2.44
N LEU A 48 -9.21 12.69 3.23
CA LEU A 48 -9.85 13.43 4.32
C LEU A 48 -10.89 14.42 3.77
N GLU A 49 -10.56 15.20 2.74
CA GLU A 49 -11.50 16.13 2.11
C GLU A 49 -12.73 15.40 1.56
N ARG A 50 -12.54 14.31 0.81
CA ARG A 50 -13.65 13.47 0.30
C ARG A 50 -14.48 12.83 1.41
N GLY A 51 -13.87 12.54 2.54
CA GLY A 51 -14.55 12.07 3.76
C GLY A 51 -15.28 13.17 4.53
N GLY A 52 -15.28 14.41 4.03
CA GLY A 52 -15.90 15.56 4.70
C GLY A 52 -15.16 16.00 5.96
N GLN A 53 -13.88 15.63 6.09
CA GLN A 53 -13.04 16.03 7.20
C GLN A 53 -12.19 17.24 6.81
N VAL A 54 -12.06 18.18 7.74
CA VAL A 54 -11.15 19.32 7.52
C VAL A 54 -9.75 18.87 7.93
N PRO A 55 -8.80 18.75 6.99
CA PRO A 55 -7.43 18.44 7.33
C PRO A 55 -6.89 19.43 8.36
N ASP A 56 -6.03 18.99 9.26
CA ASP A 56 -5.44 19.73 10.38
C ASP A 56 -6.40 20.12 11.54
N ARG A 57 -7.71 19.85 11.44
CA ARG A 57 -8.70 20.22 12.46
C ARG A 57 -9.63 19.05 12.79
N HIS A 58 -9.11 18.12 13.58
CA HIS A 58 -9.85 16.91 13.94
C HIS A 58 -10.33 16.96 15.37
N ALA A 59 -11.63 16.67 15.59
CA ALA A 59 -12.23 16.56 16.92
C ALA A 59 -11.77 15.30 17.68
N VAL A 60 -11.24 14.31 16.96
CA VAL A 60 -10.79 13.02 17.51
C VAL A 60 -9.41 12.68 16.96
N PRO A 61 -8.59 11.89 17.67
CA PRO A 61 -7.34 11.40 17.15
C PRO A 61 -7.55 10.60 15.85
N VAL A 62 -6.80 10.92 14.80
CA VAL A 62 -6.81 10.21 13.52
C VAL A 62 -5.52 9.41 13.40
N GLY A 63 -5.64 8.08 13.20
CA GLY A 63 -4.50 7.20 12.97
C GLY A 63 -4.07 7.16 11.50
N VAL A 64 -2.81 6.80 11.25
CA VAL A 64 -2.27 6.56 9.91
C VAL A 64 -1.56 5.20 9.88
N PHE A 65 -2.03 4.31 9.02
CA PHE A 65 -1.47 2.98 8.82
C PHE A 65 -1.07 2.83 7.36
N ALA A 66 0.21 2.73 7.08
CA ALA A 66 0.71 2.86 5.72
C ALA A 66 1.94 2.02 5.43
N GLY A 67 2.16 1.72 4.17
CA GLY A 67 3.41 1.19 3.70
C GLY A 67 3.70 1.55 2.26
N MET A 68 4.97 1.45 1.88
CA MET A 68 5.42 1.75 0.54
C MET A 68 6.35 0.65 0.00
N TYR A 69 6.50 0.61 -1.31
CA TYR A 69 7.45 -0.25 -1.99
C TYR A 69 8.90 0.17 -1.69
N ASN A 70 9.87 -0.58 -2.19
CA ASN A 70 11.28 -0.26 -1.99
C ASN A 70 11.64 1.15 -2.49
N ALA A 71 12.47 1.86 -1.73
CA ALA A 71 12.95 3.20 -2.03
C ALA A 71 13.95 3.21 -3.20
N SER A 72 13.51 2.81 -4.40
CA SER A 72 14.34 2.78 -5.60
C SER A 72 14.77 4.20 -6.05
N TYR A 73 14.02 5.21 -5.66
CA TYR A 73 14.34 6.61 -5.91
C TYR A 73 15.65 7.03 -5.24
N ALA A 74 15.84 6.68 -3.97
CA ALA A 74 17.10 6.97 -3.27
C ALA A 74 18.30 6.36 -3.99
N GLN A 75 18.19 5.10 -4.42
CA GLN A 75 19.30 4.37 -5.04
C GLN A 75 19.63 4.84 -6.46
N ARG A 76 18.63 5.22 -7.23
CA ARG A 76 18.77 5.47 -8.67
C ARG A 76 18.80 6.94 -9.04
N HIS A 77 18.16 7.79 -8.23
CA HIS A 77 18.10 9.22 -8.49
C HIS A 77 18.92 10.01 -7.47
N VAL A 78 18.64 9.87 -6.19
CA VAL A 78 19.29 10.66 -5.14
C VAL A 78 20.81 10.37 -5.07
N ALA A 79 21.19 9.10 -5.13
CA ALA A 79 22.61 8.68 -5.12
C ALA A 79 23.42 9.19 -6.32
N ALA A 80 22.77 9.55 -7.42
CA ALA A 80 23.41 10.15 -8.58
C ALA A 80 23.74 11.66 -8.40
N HIS A 81 23.25 12.28 -7.32
CA HIS A 81 23.37 13.72 -7.06
C HIS A 81 23.97 14.00 -5.66
N PRO A 82 25.20 13.57 -5.37
CA PRO A 82 25.82 13.71 -4.04
C PRO A 82 25.91 15.16 -3.57
N GLU A 83 26.08 16.12 -4.48
CA GLU A 83 26.11 17.55 -4.17
C GLU A 83 24.79 18.07 -3.59
N ARG A 84 23.65 17.51 -4.01
CA ARG A 84 22.33 17.84 -3.47
C ARG A 84 22.13 17.19 -2.10
N VAL A 85 22.64 15.99 -1.91
CA VAL A 85 22.63 15.31 -0.61
C VAL A 85 23.42 16.09 0.42
N GLU A 86 24.59 16.62 0.05
CA GLU A 86 25.40 17.49 0.94
C GLU A 86 24.65 18.78 1.32
N GLN A 87 23.93 19.39 0.38
CA GLN A 87 23.20 20.64 0.61
C GLN A 87 22.00 20.47 1.55
N LEU A 88 21.28 19.34 1.47
CA LEU A 88 20.14 19.05 2.35
C LEU A 88 20.57 18.37 3.66
N GLY A 89 21.64 17.60 3.60
CA GLY A 89 22.13 16.78 4.70
C GLY A 89 21.62 15.32 4.60
N ALA A 90 22.55 14.38 4.80
CA ALA A 90 22.27 12.94 4.64
C ALA A 90 21.10 12.44 5.53
N PHE A 91 20.96 12.98 6.73
CA PHE A 91 19.87 12.63 7.64
C PHE A 91 18.51 13.05 7.09
N GLN A 92 18.37 14.24 6.52
CA GLN A 92 17.13 14.71 5.91
C GLN A 92 16.77 13.89 4.68
N VAL A 93 17.77 13.52 3.86
CA VAL A 93 17.59 12.63 2.71
C VAL A 93 17.11 11.25 3.15
N MET A 94 17.66 10.70 4.24
CA MET A 94 17.20 9.44 4.82
C MET A 94 15.71 9.54 5.21
N LEU A 95 15.31 10.55 5.97
CA LEU A 95 13.92 10.78 6.38
C LEU A 95 12.97 10.90 5.16
N ALA A 96 13.47 11.46 4.07
CA ALA A 96 12.70 11.67 2.85
C ALA A 96 12.57 10.42 1.96
N ASN A 97 13.30 9.35 2.24
CA ASN A 97 13.35 8.17 1.37
C ASN A 97 13.06 6.85 2.08
N GLU A 98 13.40 6.70 3.37
CA GLU A 98 13.18 5.45 4.07
C GLU A 98 11.70 5.17 4.34
N LYS A 99 11.34 3.90 4.25
CA LYS A 99 9.94 3.41 4.39
C LYS A 99 9.35 3.69 5.77
N ASP A 100 10.19 3.78 6.79
CA ASP A 100 9.80 3.97 8.18
C ASP A 100 8.98 5.25 8.41
N TYR A 101 9.15 6.25 7.55
CA TYR A 101 8.61 7.59 7.76
C TYR A 101 7.32 7.90 7.01
N ILE A 102 6.79 6.97 6.19
CA ILE A 102 5.61 7.26 5.37
C ILE A 102 4.37 7.64 6.20
N ALA A 103 4.07 6.88 7.26
CA ALA A 103 2.92 7.16 8.11
C ALA A 103 3.13 8.42 8.97
N THR A 104 4.30 8.57 9.57
CA THR A 104 4.62 9.70 10.46
C THR A 104 4.77 11.02 9.69
N ARG A 105 5.22 11.00 8.44
CA ARG A 105 5.24 12.19 7.57
C ARG A 105 3.83 12.72 7.32
N VAL A 106 2.87 11.85 7.00
CA VAL A 106 1.46 12.24 6.85
C VAL A 106 0.94 12.81 8.16
N ALA A 107 1.14 12.09 9.27
CA ALA A 107 0.67 12.54 10.57
C ALA A 107 1.23 13.93 10.94
N HIS A 108 2.52 14.17 10.66
CA HIS A 108 3.14 15.48 10.91
C HIS A 108 2.57 16.59 10.01
N LYS A 109 2.46 16.33 8.69
CA LYS A 109 2.04 17.34 7.72
C LYS A 109 0.57 17.70 7.81
N VAL A 110 -0.28 16.79 8.28
CA VAL A 110 -1.73 16.95 8.40
C VAL A 110 -2.18 17.08 9.85
N ASN A 111 -1.23 17.20 10.79
CA ASN A 111 -1.49 17.35 12.23
C ASN A 111 -2.40 16.24 12.82
N LEU A 112 -2.11 14.98 12.50
CA LEU A 112 -2.85 13.81 12.99
C LEU A 112 -2.19 13.26 14.25
N THR A 113 -2.95 13.07 15.32
CA THR A 113 -2.44 12.72 16.65
C THR A 113 -2.72 11.28 17.08
N GLY A 114 -3.37 10.48 16.24
CA GLY A 114 -3.57 9.06 16.47
C GLY A 114 -2.30 8.23 16.20
N PRO A 115 -2.38 6.90 16.37
CA PRO A 115 -1.25 6.02 16.05
C PRO A 115 -0.79 6.19 14.59
N ALA A 116 0.52 6.36 14.36
CA ALA A 116 1.12 6.42 13.04
C ALA A 116 2.09 5.23 12.88
N VAL A 117 1.71 4.25 12.07
CA VAL A 117 2.40 2.97 11.95
C VAL A 117 2.77 2.71 10.50
N SER A 118 4.06 2.56 10.24
CA SER A 118 4.56 2.09 8.95
C SER A 118 4.79 0.58 8.99
N GLY A 119 4.22 -0.15 8.02
CA GLY A 119 4.34 -1.59 7.93
C GLY A 119 4.60 -2.05 6.50
N HIS A 120 5.45 -3.06 6.31
CA HIS A 120 5.92 -3.46 4.97
C HIS A 120 5.87 -4.98 4.76
N PRO A 121 4.69 -5.63 4.90
CA PRO A 121 4.54 -7.06 4.65
C PRO A 121 4.38 -7.37 3.14
N ALA A 122 5.18 -6.73 2.30
CA ALA A 122 5.22 -6.90 0.83
C ALA A 122 3.85 -6.71 0.15
N CYS A 123 3.37 -7.67 -0.63
CA CYS A 123 2.14 -7.54 -1.43
C CYS A 123 0.88 -7.30 -0.59
N SER A 124 0.83 -7.78 0.65
CA SER A 124 -0.32 -7.61 1.55
C SER A 124 -0.33 -6.27 2.32
N THR A 125 0.63 -5.38 2.08
CA THR A 125 0.84 -4.15 2.86
C THR A 125 -0.44 -3.33 3.07
N SER A 126 -1.18 -3.03 2.02
CA SER A 126 -2.39 -2.20 2.12
C SER A 126 -3.52 -2.88 2.91
N LEU A 127 -3.72 -4.19 2.73
CA LEU A 127 -4.72 -4.95 3.48
C LEU A 127 -4.34 -5.08 4.97
N VAL A 128 -3.07 -5.32 5.28
CA VAL A 128 -2.59 -5.36 6.66
C VAL A 128 -2.72 -3.98 7.32
N ALA A 129 -2.46 -2.89 6.61
CA ALA A 129 -2.70 -1.54 7.10
C ALA A 129 -4.18 -1.30 7.45
N ILE A 130 -5.10 -1.79 6.60
CA ILE A 130 -6.56 -1.75 6.88
C ILE A 130 -6.89 -2.58 8.12
N CYS A 131 -6.36 -3.80 8.26
CA CYS A 131 -6.58 -4.63 9.44
C CYS A 131 -6.14 -3.93 10.73
N GLN A 132 -4.93 -3.37 10.74
CA GLN A 132 -4.39 -2.62 11.89
C GLN A 132 -5.25 -1.38 12.24
N ALA A 133 -5.73 -0.67 11.22
CA ALA A 133 -6.61 0.47 11.39
C ALA A 133 -7.97 0.07 12.00
N VAL A 134 -8.56 -1.03 11.52
CA VAL A 134 -9.81 -1.59 12.07
C VAL A 134 -9.62 -1.98 13.54
N GLU A 135 -8.51 -2.64 13.87
CA GLU A 135 -8.19 -2.99 15.26
C GLU A 135 -8.00 -1.75 16.15
N ALA A 136 -7.30 -0.73 15.65
CA ALA A 136 -7.10 0.52 16.37
C ALA A 136 -8.43 1.24 16.66
N LEU A 137 -9.35 1.27 15.68
CA LEU A 137 -10.68 1.84 15.82
C LEU A 137 -11.54 1.05 16.82
N ARG A 138 -11.55 -0.29 16.72
CA ARG A 138 -12.30 -1.18 17.62
C ARG A 138 -11.82 -1.06 19.07
N ASN A 139 -10.51 -0.89 19.26
CA ASN A 139 -9.89 -0.74 20.58
C ASN A 139 -9.88 0.72 21.09
N GLY A 140 -10.54 1.66 20.40
CA GLY A 140 -10.66 3.06 20.84
C GLY A 140 -9.34 3.85 20.81
N ARG A 141 -8.30 3.38 20.10
CA ARG A 141 -7.01 4.07 20.01
C ARG A 141 -7.05 5.32 19.12
N CYS A 142 -8.03 5.39 18.23
CA CYS A 142 -8.34 6.55 17.40
C CYS A 142 -9.84 6.60 17.09
N GLY A 143 -10.33 7.76 16.69
CA GLY A 143 -11.73 7.94 16.25
C GLY A 143 -11.89 7.73 14.75
N MET A 144 -10.84 8.01 13.97
CA MET A 144 -10.74 7.77 12.53
C MET A 144 -9.36 7.22 12.20
N ALA A 145 -9.22 6.60 11.04
CA ALA A 145 -7.93 6.09 10.56
C ALA A 145 -7.82 6.18 9.04
N LEU A 146 -6.69 6.69 8.55
CA LEU A 146 -6.24 6.54 7.18
C LEU A 146 -5.46 5.24 7.07
N ALA A 147 -5.78 4.41 6.07
CA ALA A 147 -5.08 3.17 5.82
C ALA A 147 -4.82 2.97 4.33
N GLY A 148 -3.62 2.56 3.96
CA GLY A 148 -3.30 2.38 2.55
C GLY A 148 -1.88 1.96 2.26
N GLY A 149 -1.54 2.05 0.97
CA GLY A 149 -0.21 1.72 0.48
C GLY A 149 0.09 2.39 -0.85
N VAL A 150 1.37 2.44 -1.18
CA VAL A 150 1.87 3.02 -2.42
C VAL A 150 3.04 2.21 -2.98
N SER A 151 3.07 2.08 -4.29
CA SER A 151 4.17 1.46 -5.04
C SER A 151 4.47 2.29 -6.27
N ILE A 152 5.63 2.94 -6.30
CA ILE A 152 6.13 3.67 -7.47
C ILE A 152 7.56 3.23 -7.74
N THR A 153 7.80 2.80 -8.96
CA THR A 153 9.13 2.38 -9.38
C THR A 153 9.89 3.51 -10.06
N CYS A 154 11.12 3.73 -9.66
CA CYS A 154 12.04 4.65 -10.31
C CYS A 154 13.16 3.89 -11.04
N PRO A 155 13.51 4.30 -12.29
CA PRO A 155 12.87 5.33 -13.09
C PRO A 155 11.44 4.93 -13.53
N PRO A 156 10.53 5.91 -13.71
CA PRO A 156 9.18 5.64 -14.20
C PRO A 156 9.24 5.05 -15.61
N ARG A 157 8.17 4.32 -15.98
CA ARG A 157 8.03 3.69 -17.30
C ARG A 157 9.15 2.70 -17.67
N SER A 158 9.81 2.12 -16.66
CA SER A 158 10.77 1.04 -16.83
C SER A 158 10.06 -0.31 -16.95
N GLY A 159 10.53 -1.17 -17.83
CA GLY A 159 10.18 -2.58 -17.85
C GLY A 159 10.98 -3.40 -16.82
N TYR A 160 11.08 -4.67 -17.05
CA TYR A 160 11.82 -5.58 -16.18
C TYR A 160 12.62 -6.61 -17.01
N ARG A 161 13.59 -7.22 -16.35
CA ARG A 161 14.32 -8.34 -16.96
C ARG A 161 13.62 -9.64 -16.57
N TYR A 162 13.16 -10.40 -17.56
CA TYR A 162 12.61 -11.72 -17.34
C TYR A 162 13.69 -12.69 -16.85
N GLN A 163 13.32 -13.56 -15.96
CA GLN A 163 14.16 -14.66 -15.50
C GLN A 163 13.28 -15.91 -15.39
N GLU A 164 13.70 -16.97 -16.04
CA GLU A 164 12.99 -18.25 -15.98
C GLU A 164 12.86 -18.78 -14.53
N GLY A 165 11.71 -19.30 -14.18
CA GLY A 165 11.41 -19.75 -12.83
C GLY A 165 11.12 -18.65 -11.80
N ALA A 166 11.22 -17.36 -12.18
CA ALA A 166 10.77 -16.25 -11.36
C ALA A 166 9.27 -15.96 -11.56
N MET A 167 8.73 -15.03 -10.81
CA MET A 167 7.29 -14.73 -10.80
C MET A 167 6.83 -13.79 -11.93
N LEU A 168 7.75 -13.13 -12.65
CA LEU A 168 7.41 -12.15 -13.67
C LEU A 168 7.04 -12.81 -15.01
N SER A 169 6.08 -12.23 -15.71
CA SER A 169 5.61 -12.70 -17.01
C SER A 169 6.69 -12.54 -18.10
N PRO A 170 6.89 -13.54 -18.97
CA PRO A 170 7.85 -13.45 -20.08
C PRO A 170 7.43 -12.49 -21.18
N ASP A 171 6.14 -12.18 -21.30
CA ASP A 171 5.57 -11.39 -22.40
C ASP A 171 4.86 -10.09 -21.95
N GLY A 172 4.96 -9.75 -20.67
CA GLY A 172 4.37 -8.51 -20.16
C GLY A 172 2.86 -8.54 -19.95
N SER A 173 2.26 -9.73 -19.82
CA SER A 173 0.84 -9.90 -19.58
C SER A 173 0.57 -10.75 -18.34
N THR A 174 -0.32 -10.28 -17.46
CA THR A 174 -0.87 -11.06 -16.36
C THR A 174 -2.18 -11.71 -16.82
N ARG A 175 -2.24 -13.04 -16.78
CA ARG A 175 -3.43 -13.82 -17.20
C ARG A 175 -3.97 -14.62 -16.04
N THR A 176 -4.60 -13.92 -15.10
CA THR A 176 -5.14 -14.50 -13.87
C THR A 176 -6.11 -15.64 -14.15
N PHE A 177 -5.93 -16.79 -13.50
CA PHE A 177 -6.75 -18.01 -13.60
C PHE A 177 -6.86 -18.60 -15.00
N SER A 178 -5.99 -18.21 -15.92
CA SER A 178 -5.93 -18.76 -17.26
C SER A 178 -5.02 -19.98 -17.35
N ALA A 179 -5.35 -20.93 -18.23
CA ALA A 179 -4.44 -22.01 -18.58
C ALA A 179 -3.13 -21.52 -19.24
N GLN A 180 -3.08 -20.26 -19.68
CA GLN A 180 -1.91 -19.59 -20.25
C GLN A 180 -1.20 -18.68 -19.24
N ALA A 181 -1.51 -18.77 -17.95
CA ALA A 181 -0.85 -18.01 -16.91
C ALA A 181 0.63 -18.38 -16.81
N GLN A 182 1.52 -17.40 -16.96
CA GLN A 182 2.97 -17.61 -16.98
C GLN A 182 3.72 -16.60 -16.08
N GLY A 183 3.01 -15.88 -15.23
CA GLY A 183 3.59 -14.90 -14.32
C GLY A 183 2.83 -13.57 -14.29
N THR A 184 3.28 -12.70 -13.42
CA THR A 184 2.66 -11.39 -13.17
C THR A 184 3.46 -10.23 -13.79
N VAL A 185 2.84 -9.06 -13.88
CA VAL A 185 3.49 -7.80 -14.20
C VAL A 185 3.32 -6.86 -13.01
N PHE A 186 4.42 -6.41 -12.43
CA PHE A 186 4.35 -5.42 -11.38
C PHE A 186 3.91 -4.06 -11.92
N SER A 187 3.06 -3.38 -11.15
CA SER A 187 2.47 -2.12 -11.54
C SER A 187 2.69 -1.07 -10.46
N ASP A 188 2.76 0.18 -10.88
CA ASP A 188 2.70 1.30 -9.97
C ASP A 188 1.26 1.54 -9.55
N GLY A 189 1.06 2.02 -8.34
CA GLY A 189 -0.26 2.31 -7.79
C GLY A 189 -0.19 2.91 -6.40
N ALA A 190 -1.23 3.64 -6.02
CA ALA A 190 -1.38 4.18 -4.69
C ALA A 190 -2.86 4.28 -4.32
N ALA A 191 -3.20 3.94 -3.09
CA ALA A 191 -4.56 4.06 -2.59
C ALA A 191 -4.59 4.29 -1.08
N VAL A 192 -5.59 5.05 -0.64
CA VAL A 192 -5.88 5.33 0.77
C VAL A 192 -7.38 5.24 1.00
N VAL A 193 -7.78 4.68 2.14
CA VAL A 193 -9.15 4.68 2.63
C VAL A 193 -9.23 5.38 3.98
N LEU A 194 -10.32 6.12 4.21
CA LEU A 194 -10.66 6.69 5.52
C LEU A 194 -11.65 5.77 6.22
N LEU A 195 -11.28 5.30 7.39
CA LEU A 195 -12.07 4.38 8.21
C LEU A 195 -12.58 5.07 9.46
N LYS A 196 -13.81 4.72 9.85
CA LYS A 196 -14.47 5.20 11.05
C LYS A 196 -15.40 4.12 11.60
N ARG A 197 -15.66 4.08 12.90
CA ARG A 197 -16.68 3.17 13.42
C ARG A 197 -18.04 3.52 12.80
N LEU A 198 -18.82 2.49 12.45
CA LEU A 198 -20.12 2.66 11.79
C LEU A 198 -21.07 3.52 12.61
N SER A 199 -21.13 3.31 13.93
CA SER A 199 -21.94 4.11 14.85
C SER A 199 -21.62 5.61 14.77
N ASP A 200 -20.34 5.93 14.74
CA ASP A 200 -19.86 7.31 14.73
C ASP A 200 -20.10 7.94 13.34
N ALA A 201 -19.88 7.18 12.26
CA ALA A 201 -20.16 7.64 10.91
C ALA A 201 -21.65 7.95 10.67
N LEU A 202 -22.53 7.13 11.23
CA LEU A 202 -23.99 7.36 11.20
C LEU A 202 -24.39 8.58 12.04
N ALA A 203 -23.83 8.72 13.22
CA ALA A 203 -24.12 9.86 14.11
C ALA A 203 -23.67 11.19 13.50
N ASP A 204 -22.53 11.19 12.79
CA ASP A 204 -21.96 12.37 12.15
C ASP A 204 -22.53 12.63 10.74
N GLY A 205 -23.43 11.77 10.23
CA GLY A 205 -24.01 11.90 8.90
C GLY A 205 -23.03 11.75 7.75
N ASN A 206 -21.95 10.99 7.96
CA ASN A 206 -20.93 10.79 6.93
C ASN A 206 -21.44 9.90 5.79
N THR A 207 -20.95 10.12 4.57
CA THR A 207 -21.17 9.20 3.45
C THR A 207 -20.44 7.89 3.71
N ILE A 208 -21.17 6.76 3.67
CA ILE A 208 -20.63 5.42 3.91
C ILE A 208 -20.65 4.67 2.57
N HIS A 209 -19.46 4.37 2.04
CA HIS A 209 -19.32 3.64 0.77
C HIS A 209 -19.41 2.13 0.97
N ALA A 210 -18.87 1.63 2.09
CA ALA A 210 -18.89 0.21 2.45
C ALA A 210 -18.72 0.01 3.95
N VAL A 211 -19.05 -1.17 4.44
CA VAL A 211 -18.85 -1.57 5.85
C VAL A 211 -17.93 -2.78 5.90
N ILE A 212 -16.77 -2.63 6.53
CA ILE A 212 -15.86 -3.73 6.82
C ILE A 212 -16.44 -4.54 7.99
N ARG A 213 -16.88 -5.76 7.73
CA ARG A 213 -17.49 -6.65 8.74
C ARG A 213 -16.44 -7.41 9.54
N GLY A 214 -15.44 -7.98 8.87
CA GLY A 214 -14.37 -8.77 9.49
C GLY A 214 -13.03 -8.53 8.83
N VAL A 215 -11.98 -8.69 9.58
CA VAL A 215 -10.58 -8.66 9.11
C VAL A 215 -9.79 -9.76 9.84
N SER A 216 -8.81 -10.33 9.15
CA SER A 216 -7.86 -11.26 9.75
C SER A 216 -6.50 -11.17 9.08
N VAL A 217 -5.45 -11.46 9.81
CA VAL A 217 -4.07 -11.57 9.33
C VAL A 217 -3.44 -12.79 9.99
N ASN A 218 -2.75 -13.60 9.20
CA ASN A 218 -1.94 -14.69 9.70
C ASN A 218 -0.58 -14.78 8.99
N ASN A 219 0.16 -15.83 9.27
CA ASN A 219 1.42 -16.15 8.59
C ASN A 219 1.48 -17.66 8.33
N ASP A 220 1.98 -18.05 7.15
CA ASP A 220 2.05 -19.47 6.74
C ASP A 220 3.08 -20.30 7.54
N GLY A 221 4.00 -19.68 8.26
CA GLY A 221 5.09 -20.37 8.95
C GLY A 221 6.07 -21.04 7.97
N ALA A 222 6.57 -22.20 8.37
CA ALA A 222 7.58 -22.95 7.61
C ALA A 222 6.99 -24.12 6.79
N VAL A 223 5.72 -24.47 6.98
CA VAL A 223 5.09 -25.64 6.34
C VAL A 223 4.58 -25.24 4.96
N LYS A 224 5.51 -24.99 4.03
CA LYS A 224 5.24 -24.67 2.64
C LYS A 224 6.44 -24.97 1.74
N ALA A 225 6.25 -24.99 0.43
CA ALA A 225 7.26 -25.44 -0.53
C ALA A 225 8.54 -24.58 -0.56
N SER A 226 8.44 -23.26 -0.32
CA SER A 226 9.56 -22.33 -0.25
C SER A 226 9.17 -21.07 0.51
N PHE A 227 10.14 -20.20 0.82
CA PHE A 227 9.88 -18.91 1.48
C PHE A 227 8.83 -18.05 0.76
N THR A 228 8.83 -18.04 -0.55
CA THR A 228 7.91 -17.25 -1.38
C THR A 228 6.65 -17.99 -1.83
N ALA A 229 6.57 -19.31 -1.60
CA ALA A 229 5.38 -20.08 -1.96
C ALA A 229 4.23 -19.77 -1.00
N PRO A 230 2.97 -19.64 -1.51
CA PRO A 230 1.80 -19.57 -0.65
C PRO A 230 1.44 -20.96 -0.06
N SER A 231 0.58 -20.98 0.95
CA SER A 231 0.06 -22.18 1.61
C SER A 231 -1.47 -22.22 1.49
N VAL A 232 -2.02 -23.35 1.06
CA VAL A 232 -3.49 -23.55 1.03
C VAL A 232 -4.05 -23.46 2.45
N GLU A 233 -3.41 -24.16 3.40
CA GLU A 233 -3.85 -24.17 4.80
C GLU A 233 -3.79 -22.77 5.43
N GLY A 234 -2.74 -22.00 5.13
CA GLY A 234 -2.60 -20.63 5.63
C GLY A 234 -3.68 -19.71 5.06
N GLN A 235 -3.97 -19.81 3.77
CA GLN A 235 -5.02 -19.02 3.13
C GLN A 235 -6.41 -19.42 3.63
N SER A 236 -6.72 -20.70 3.72
CA SER A 236 -7.99 -21.18 4.29
C SER A 236 -8.20 -20.65 5.70
N ALA A 237 -7.20 -20.78 6.56
CA ALA A 237 -7.29 -20.34 7.95
C ALA A 237 -7.54 -18.84 8.09
N VAL A 238 -6.89 -17.98 7.28
CA VAL A 238 -7.11 -16.53 7.36
C VAL A 238 -8.49 -16.13 6.81
N VAL A 239 -8.97 -16.80 5.77
CA VAL A 239 -10.31 -16.57 5.21
C VAL A 239 -11.38 -16.99 6.21
N GLU A 240 -11.27 -18.18 6.81
CA GLU A 240 -12.19 -18.68 7.85
C GLU A 240 -12.25 -17.71 9.04
N ALA A 241 -11.09 -17.28 9.55
CA ALA A 241 -11.03 -16.32 10.64
C ALA A 241 -11.67 -14.96 10.29
N ALA A 242 -11.52 -14.48 9.07
CA ALA A 242 -12.16 -13.24 8.62
C ALA A 242 -13.68 -13.38 8.51
N ILE A 243 -14.19 -14.52 8.02
CA ILE A 243 -15.62 -14.83 7.94
C ILE A 243 -16.22 -14.95 9.35
N GLU A 244 -15.54 -15.64 10.25
CA GLU A 244 -15.94 -15.73 11.66
C GLU A 244 -16.00 -14.35 12.33
N ALA A 245 -14.94 -13.54 12.17
CA ALA A 245 -14.90 -12.17 12.68
C ALA A 245 -16.00 -11.27 12.09
N ALA A 246 -16.43 -11.54 10.87
CA ALA A 246 -17.53 -10.83 10.21
C ALA A 246 -18.92 -11.25 10.72
N GLY A 247 -19.04 -12.44 11.29
CA GLY A 247 -20.32 -13.02 11.74
C GLY A 247 -21.30 -13.23 10.60
N VAL A 248 -20.83 -13.68 9.42
CA VAL A 248 -21.64 -13.91 8.22
C VAL A 248 -21.58 -15.37 7.78
N ASP A 249 -22.62 -15.86 7.10
CA ASP A 249 -22.57 -17.16 6.42
C ASP A 249 -21.71 -17.04 5.14
N ALA A 250 -20.73 -17.92 4.97
CA ALA A 250 -19.88 -17.95 3.78
C ALA A 250 -20.68 -17.99 2.47
N ARG A 251 -21.86 -18.66 2.48
CA ARG A 251 -22.78 -18.72 1.32
C ARG A 251 -23.43 -17.39 0.97
N SER A 252 -23.36 -16.39 1.85
CA SER A 252 -23.85 -15.04 1.57
C SER A 252 -22.86 -14.18 0.81
N ILE A 253 -21.61 -14.65 0.64
CA ILE A 253 -20.56 -13.95 -0.09
C ILE A 253 -20.82 -14.14 -1.59
N SER A 254 -21.07 -13.04 -2.28
CA SER A 254 -21.41 -13.04 -3.72
C SER A 254 -20.23 -12.68 -4.63
N TYR A 255 -19.13 -12.19 -4.08
CA TYR A 255 -17.95 -11.78 -4.82
C TYR A 255 -16.67 -11.97 -3.99
N VAL A 256 -15.62 -12.44 -4.65
CA VAL A 256 -14.28 -12.58 -4.07
C VAL A 256 -13.26 -11.87 -4.96
N GLU A 257 -12.57 -10.90 -4.42
CA GLU A 257 -11.39 -10.31 -5.04
C GLU A 257 -10.17 -11.09 -4.59
N ALA A 258 -9.61 -11.87 -5.51
CA ALA A 258 -8.45 -12.69 -5.26
C ALA A 258 -7.14 -11.90 -5.46
N HIS A 259 -6.02 -12.46 -5.02
CA HIS A 259 -4.69 -11.91 -5.33
C HIS A 259 -4.36 -12.07 -6.82
N GLY A 260 -4.67 -13.23 -7.40
CA GLY A 260 -4.73 -13.45 -8.85
C GLY A 260 -3.47 -13.06 -9.61
N THR A 261 -2.31 -13.51 -9.16
CA THR A 261 -1.02 -13.10 -9.72
C THR A 261 -0.74 -13.60 -11.14
N GLY A 262 -1.55 -14.54 -11.65
CA GLY A 262 -1.29 -15.18 -12.95
C GLY A 262 -0.08 -16.10 -12.94
N THR A 263 0.37 -16.53 -11.77
CA THR A 263 1.48 -17.48 -11.64
C THR A 263 0.99 -18.92 -11.65
N SER A 264 1.76 -19.83 -12.23
CA SER A 264 1.42 -21.26 -12.34
C SER A 264 1.23 -21.96 -10.98
N LEU A 265 1.85 -21.44 -9.93
CA LEU A 265 1.72 -21.97 -8.57
C LEU A 265 0.69 -21.21 -7.74
N GLY A 266 0.66 -19.88 -7.83
CA GLY A 266 -0.17 -19.02 -6.96
C GLY A 266 -1.66 -19.18 -7.24
N ASP A 267 -2.05 -19.08 -8.50
CA ASP A 267 -3.47 -19.12 -8.88
C ASP A 267 -4.18 -20.44 -8.46
N PRO A 268 -3.61 -21.64 -8.69
CA PRO A 268 -4.23 -22.88 -8.21
C PRO A 268 -4.32 -22.97 -6.69
N ILE A 269 -3.29 -22.52 -5.96
CA ILE A 269 -3.29 -22.57 -4.49
C ILE A 269 -4.35 -21.63 -3.93
N GLU A 270 -4.55 -20.47 -4.53
CA GLU A 270 -5.51 -19.47 -4.06
C GLU A 270 -6.97 -19.92 -4.20
N ILE A 271 -7.25 -20.78 -5.18
CA ILE A 271 -8.62 -21.26 -5.46
C ILE A 271 -8.90 -22.64 -4.83
N ALA A 272 -7.86 -23.37 -4.43
CA ALA A 272 -8.01 -24.69 -3.79
C ALA A 272 -8.63 -24.58 -2.40
#